data_4fd2d0954771fbe942fe913751a6ffac
#
_entry.id   4fd2d0954771fbe942fe913751a6ffac
#
_cell.length_a   1.000
_cell.length_b   1.000
_cell.length_c   1.000
_cell.angle_alpha   90.00
_cell.angle_beta   90.00
_cell.angle_gamma   90.00
#
_symmetry.space_group_name_H-M   'P 1'
#
loop_
_entity.id
_entity.type
_entity.pdbx_description
1 polymer ?
#
loop_
_entity_poly.entity_id
_entity_poly.type
_entity_poly.pdbx_seq_one_letter_code
_entity_poly.pdbx_strand_id
1 'polypeptide(L)'
;MNANQMRSPRFQHVTITFPPGQEAGVRSFYAGALGLREKPIPKVVKPLGWIWFDTGVPGVELHCVPDEQLVPGDTRHHFCLEVDDLARQRKSLIEAGTKIIEARALPLRPRFFARDPFSNLIEFVQVEGDYLATGE
;
A
#
# COMPACT_ATOMS: atom_id res chain seq x y z
N MET A 1 -8.71 -23.89 22.76
CA MET A 1 -7.76 -24.36 21.73
C MET A 1 -6.73 -25.24 22.42
N ASN A 2 -6.52 -26.45 21.94
CA ASN A 2 -5.53 -27.31 22.58
C ASN A 2 -4.10 -26.89 22.12
N ALA A 3 -3.08 -27.34 22.88
CA ALA A 3 -1.70 -26.96 22.66
C ALA A 3 -1.13 -27.36 21.28
N ASN A 4 -1.78 -28.30 20.57
CA ASN A 4 -1.34 -28.79 19.28
C ASN A 4 -1.99 -28.05 18.12
N GLN A 5 -2.93 -27.13 18.37
CA GLN A 5 -3.58 -26.34 17.33
C GLN A 5 -2.81 -25.05 17.09
N MET A 6 -2.15 -24.98 15.95
CA MET A 6 -1.51 -23.75 15.49
C MET A 6 -2.51 -22.92 14.71
N ARG A 7 -2.52 -21.61 14.94
CA ARG A 7 -3.26 -20.68 14.09
C ARG A 7 -2.62 -20.65 12.70
N SER A 8 -3.45 -20.51 11.68
CA SER A 8 -2.94 -20.22 10.35
C SER A 8 -2.12 -18.92 10.37
N PRO A 9 -1.07 -18.83 9.56
CA PRO A 9 -0.40 -17.54 9.36
C PRO A 9 -1.40 -16.48 8.96
N ARG A 10 -1.20 -15.25 9.42
CA ARG A 10 -2.03 -14.12 9.07
C ARG A 10 -1.18 -12.95 8.60
N PHE A 11 -1.75 -12.12 7.79
CA PHE A 11 -1.03 -10.98 7.22
C PHE A 11 -0.60 -10.02 8.33
N GLN A 12 0.67 -9.64 8.39
CA GLN A 12 1.20 -8.73 9.42
C GLN A 12 1.73 -7.45 8.78
N HIS A 13 2.52 -7.54 7.71
CA HIS A 13 2.97 -6.33 7.00
C HIS A 13 3.30 -6.63 5.55
N VAL A 14 3.37 -5.57 4.77
CA VAL A 14 3.95 -5.56 3.43
C VAL A 14 5.14 -4.60 3.45
N THR A 15 6.18 -4.91 2.70
CA THR A 15 7.35 -4.06 2.58
C THR A 15 7.49 -3.57 1.15
N ILE A 16 7.65 -2.25 0.99
CA ILE A 16 8.11 -1.63 -0.25
C ILE A 16 9.51 -1.08 -0.06
N THR A 17 10.22 -0.90 -1.15
CA THR A 17 11.57 -0.35 -1.10
C THR A 17 11.64 0.99 -1.82
N PHE A 18 12.65 1.78 -1.46
CA PHE A 18 12.91 3.07 -2.08
C PHE A 18 14.42 3.33 -2.09
N PRO A 19 14.93 4.17 -3.01
CA PRO A 19 16.36 4.47 -3.03
C PRO A 19 16.81 5.18 -1.75
N PRO A 20 17.99 4.85 -1.19
CA PRO A 20 18.50 5.53 -0.01
C PRO A 20 18.52 7.05 -0.20
N GLY A 21 18.16 7.80 0.85
CA GLY A 21 18.13 9.25 0.82
C GLY A 21 16.81 9.85 0.32
N GLN A 22 15.84 9.03 -0.08
CA GLN A 22 14.55 9.48 -0.61
C GLN A 22 13.41 9.42 0.41
N GLU A 23 13.71 9.51 1.68
CA GLU A 23 12.73 9.45 2.77
C GLU A 23 11.67 10.56 2.63
N ALA A 24 12.07 11.75 2.18
CA ALA A 24 11.12 12.84 1.96
C ALA A 24 10.08 12.49 0.90
N GLY A 25 10.48 11.78 -0.17
CA GLY A 25 9.56 11.32 -1.20
C GLY A 25 8.60 10.24 -0.70
N VAL A 26 9.08 9.36 0.16
CA VAL A 26 8.22 8.36 0.83
C VAL A 26 7.14 9.05 1.64
N ARG A 27 7.51 10.01 2.47
CA ARG A 27 6.55 10.73 3.32
C ARG A 27 5.58 11.57 2.50
N SER A 28 6.07 12.25 1.47
CA SER A 28 5.23 13.05 0.59
C SER A 28 4.14 12.22 -0.09
N PHE A 29 4.47 11.00 -0.51
CA PHE A 29 3.52 10.12 -1.18
C PHE A 29 2.60 9.41 -0.17
N TYR A 30 3.16 8.67 0.78
CA TYR A 30 2.36 7.82 1.67
C TYR A 30 1.61 8.61 2.74
N ALA A 31 2.24 9.58 3.35
CA ALA A 31 1.56 10.45 4.32
C ALA A 31 0.80 11.58 3.62
N GLY A 32 1.39 12.19 2.58
CA GLY A 32 0.79 13.34 1.89
C GLY A 32 -0.33 12.93 0.95
N ALA A 33 -0.01 12.24 -0.15
CA ALA A 33 -1.00 11.91 -1.18
C ALA A 33 -2.00 10.84 -0.74
N LEU A 34 -1.56 9.83 0.01
CA LEU A 34 -2.44 8.75 0.50
C LEU A 34 -3.06 9.03 1.85
N GLY A 35 -2.47 9.92 2.65
CA GLY A 35 -2.99 10.22 3.98
C GLY A 35 -2.73 9.13 5.02
N LEU A 36 -1.77 8.23 4.79
CA LEU A 36 -1.43 7.22 5.78
C LEU A 36 -0.71 7.83 6.96
N ARG A 37 -0.94 7.27 8.14
CA ARG A 37 -0.32 7.75 9.37
C ARG A 37 1.02 7.05 9.59
N GLU A 38 2.10 7.84 9.65
CA GLU A 38 3.42 7.31 10.03
C GLU A 38 3.39 6.89 11.49
N LYS A 39 3.98 5.73 11.79
CA LYS A 39 4.03 5.20 13.15
C LYS A 39 5.46 5.15 13.65
N PRO A 40 5.68 5.18 14.97
CA PRO A 40 7.02 5.02 15.55
C PRO A 40 7.62 3.67 15.18
N ILE A 41 8.92 3.66 14.93
CA ILE A 41 9.68 2.44 14.66
C ILE A 41 10.56 2.08 15.86
N PRO A 42 10.98 0.82 16.01
CA PRO A 42 11.94 0.44 17.02
C PRO A 42 13.22 1.25 16.90
N LYS A 43 13.80 1.66 18.05
CA LYS A 43 15.00 2.51 18.06
C LYS A 43 16.17 1.90 17.31
N VAL A 44 16.30 0.58 17.33
CA VAL A 44 17.39 -0.14 16.70
C VAL A 44 17.42 0.01 15.18
N VAL A 45 16.27 0.25 14.54
CA VAL A 45 16.17 0.41 13.08
C VAL A 45 16.10 1.86 12.62
N LYS A 46 16.02 2.82 13.54
CA LYS A 46 16.02 4.25 13.18
C LYS A 46 17.23 4.66 12.34
N PRO A 47 18.47 4.24 12.68
CA PRO A 47 19.63 4.60 11.88
C PRO A 47 19.61 4.02 10.46
N LEU A 48 18.77 3.02 10.20
CA LEU A 48 18.69 2.36 8.90
C LEU A 48 17.79 3.11 7.91
N GLY A 49 17.09 4.17 8.35
CA GLY A 49 16.22 4.95 7.49
C GLY A 49 14.88 4.29 7.18
N TRP A 50 14.43 3.34 8.00
CA TRP A 50 13.14 2.68 7.82
C TRP A 50 11.99 3.62 8.19
N ILE A 51 10.90 3.51 7.44
CA ILE A 51 9.68 4.29 7.70
C ILE A 51 8.50 3.33 7.69
N TRP A 52 7.68 3.35 8.74
CA TRP A 52 6.51 2.49 8.87
C TRP A 52 5.24 3.32 8.93
N PHE A 53 4.17 2.78 8.36
CA PHE A 53 2.85 3.40 8.37
C PHE A 53 1.79 2.45 8.90
N ASP A 54 0.78 3.01 9.55
CA ASP A 54 -0.45 2.30 9.83
C ASP A 54 -1.23 2.09 8.54
N THR A 55 -2.00 1.00 8.46
CA THR A 55 -2.75 0.64 7.26
C THR A 55 -4.26 0.86 7.40
N GLY A 56 -4.72 1.24 8.58
CA GLY A 56 -6.15 1.26 8.90
C GLY A 56 -6.68 -0.08 9.40
N VAL A 57 -5.87 -1.14 9.33
CA VAL A 57 -6.21 -2.46 9.87
C VAL A 57 -5.35 -2.72 11.10
N PRO A 58 -5.95 -2.95 12.29
CA PRO A 58 -5.17 -3.19 13.49
C PRO A 58 -4.18 -4.34 13.33
N GLY A 59 -2.92 -4.13 13.71
CA GLY A 59 -1.86 -5.13 13.64
C GLY A 59 -1.26 -5.36 12.26
N VAL A 60 -1.74 -4.69 11.23
CA VAL A 60 -1.20 -4.77 9.86
C VAL A 60 -0.47 -3.47 9.52
N GLU A 61 0.75 -3.59 9.04
CA GLU A 61 1.64 -2.44 8.83
C GLU A 61 2.15 -2.37 7.39
N LEU A 62 2.54 -1.18 6.98
CA LEU A 62 3.30 -0.94 5.75
C LEU A 62 4.70 -0.51 6.15
N HIS A 63 5.70 -1.25 5.69
CA HIS A 63 7.11 -0.94 5.92
C HIS A 63 7.73 -0.40 4.64
N CYS A 64 8.48 0.68 4.76
CA CYS A 64 9.25 1.27 3.67
C CYS A 64 10.74 1.18 4.06
N VAL A 65 11.52 0.49 3.23
CA VAL A 65 12.92 0.16 3.54
C VAL A 65 13.82 0.65 2.41
N PRO A 66 14.92 1.35 2.72
CA PRO A 66 15.88 1.77 1.70
C PRO A 66 16.55 0.54 1.06
N ASP A 67 16.70 0.58 -0.26
CA ASP A 67 17.39 -0.47 -1.02
C ASP A 67 18.03 0.19 -2.24
N GLU A 68 19.31 -0.10 -2.48
CA GLU A 68 20.02 0.38 -3.66
C GLU A 68 19.52 -0.27 -4.94
N GLN A 69 18.98 -1.49 -4.83
CA GLN A 69 18.38 -2.17 -5.98
C GLN A 69 17.00 -1.56 -6.27
N LEU A 70 16.88 -0.94 -7.44
CA LEU A 70 15.65 -0.26 -7.84
C LEU A 70 14.56 -1.27 -8.19
N VAL A 71 13.31 -0.91 -7.86
CA VAL A 71 12.15 -1.67 -8.28
C VAL A 71 11.99 -1.51 -9.79
N PRO A 72 11.85 -2.61 -10.57
CA PRO A 72 11.60 -2.49 -12.01
C PRO A 72 10.33 -1.69 -12.30
N GLY A 73 10.42 -0.78 -13.28
CA GLY A 73 9.29 0.09 -13.63
C GLY A 73 8.08 -0.63 -14.19
N ASP A 74 8.23 -1.90 -14.57
CA ASP A 74 7.17 -2.75 -15.09
C ASP A 74 6.77 -3.88 -14.12
N THR A 75 7.22 -3.82 -12.85
CA THR A 75 6.83 -4.85 -11.88
C THR A 75 5.32 -4.96 -11.76
N ARG A 76 4.83 -6.18 -11.62
CA ARG A 76 3.42 -6.47 -11.38
C ARG A 76 3.16 -6.85 -9.92
N HIS A 77 4.20 -7.00 -9.12
CA HIS A 77 4.05 -7.19 -7.68
C HIS A 77 3.41 -5.95 -7.09
N HIS A 78 2.35 -6.12 -6.32
CA HIS A 78 1.63 -4.99 -5.74
C HIS A 78 0.94 -5.39 -4.45
N PHE A 79 0.57 -4.39 -3.68
CA PHE A 79 -0.38 -4.54 -2.60
C PHE A 79 -1.61 -3.70 -2.91
N CYS A 80 -2.70 -3.97 -2.19
CA CYS A 80 -3.97 -3.29 -2.43
C CYS A 80 -4.43 -2.57 -1.18
N LEU A 81 -4.87 -1.32 -1.36
CA LEU A 81 -5.51 -0.54 -0.32
C LEU A 81 -7.00 -0.44 -0.63
N GLU A 82 -7.83 -0.78 0.34
CA GLU A 82 -9.26 -0.54 0.27
C GLU A 82 -9.52 0.91 0.69
N VAL A 83 -10.28 1.64 -0.12
CA VAL A 83 -10.63 3.04 0.14
C VAL A 83 -12.15 3.20 0.19
N ASP A 84 -12.62 4.19 0.94
CA ASP A 84 -14.07 4.44 1.08
C ASP A 84 -14.62 5.24 -0.11
N ASP A 85 -13.78 6.03 -0.76
CA ASP A 85 -14.16 6.90 -1.88
C ASP A 85 -13.06 6.87 -2.94
N LEU A 86 -13.24 6.01 -3.94
CA LEU A 86 -12.25 5.80 -4.99
C LEU A 86 -12.04 7.05 -5.84
N ALA A 87 -13.11 7.78 -6.14
CA ALA A 87 -13.02 9.00 -6.94
C ALA A 87 -12.19 10.08 -6.23
N ARG A 88 -12.37 10.21 -4.92
CA ARG A 88 -11.59 11.15 -4.11
C ARG A 88 -10.13 10.75 -4.05
N GLN A 89 -9.86 9.46 -3.90
CA GLN A 89 -8.48 8.96 -3.89
C GLN A 89 -7.79 9.20 -5.24
N ARG A 90 -8.49 8.94 -6.34
CA ARG A 90 -8.00 9.23 -7.69
C ARG A 90 -7.62 10.70 -7.84
N LYS A 91 -8.50 11.59 -7.41
CA LYS A 91 -8.26 13.04 -7.48
C LYS A 91 -7.02 13.45 -6.68
N SER A 92 -6.88 12.95 -5.47
CA SER A 92 -5.72 13.24 -4.62
C SER A 92 -4.40 12.81 -5.28
N LEU A 93 -4.39 11.64 -5.90
CA LEU A 93 -3.20 11.13 -6.60
C LEU A 93 -2.88 11.98 -7.85
N ILE A 94 -3.88 12.35 -8.62
CA ILE A 94 -3.69 13.21 -9.80
C ILE A 94 -3.14 14.58 -9.39
N GLU A 95 -3.66 15.16 -8.33
CA GLU A 95 -3.18 16.43 -7.78
C GLU A 95 -1.73 16.34 -7.31
N ALA A 96 -1.30 15.17 -6.85
CA ALA A 96 0.09 14.90 -6.45
C ALA A 96 1.00 14.56 -7.63
N GLY A 97 0.49 14.60 -8.87
CA GLY A 97 1.27 14.29 -10.07
C GLY A 97 1.41 12.81 -10.38
N THR A 98 0.63 11.95 -9.74
CA THR A 98 0.70 10.51 -9.94
C THR A 98 -0.20 10.10 -11.11
N LYS A 99 0.34 9.28 -12.01
CA LYS A 99 -0.41 8.75 -13.14
C LYS A 99 -1.32 7.60 -12.68
N ILE A 100 -2.59 7.65 -13.08
CA ILE A 100 -3.53 6.56 -12.84
C ILE A 100 -3.39 5.52 -13.95
N ILE A 101 -3.38 4.25 -13.54
CA ILE A 101 -3.35 3.11 -14.45
C ILE A 101 -4.70 2.41 -14.32
N GLU A 102 -5.47 2.42 -15.41
CA GLU A 102 -6.79 1.80 -15.39
C GLU A 102 -6.67 0.28 -15.29
N ALA A 103 -7.62 -0.33 -14.57
CA ALA A 103 -7.62 -1.75 -14.30
C ALA A 103 -8.83 -2.41 -14.95
N ARG A 104 -8.74 -3.72 -15.17
CA ARG A 104 -9.88 -4.52 -15.64
C ARG A 104 -11.00 -4.43 -14.59
N ALA A 105 -12.23 -4.22 -15.07
CA ALA A 105 -13.40 -4.14 -14.20
C ALA A 105 -13.65 -5.47 -13.47
N LEU A 106 -14.00 -5.35 -12.20
CA LEU A 106 -14.44 -6.47 -11.37
C LEU A 106 -15.81 -6.15 -10.77
N PRO A 107 -16.69 -7.17 -10.60
CA PRO A 107 -18.00 -6.94 -9.99
C PRO A 107 -17.87 -6.36 -8.58
N LEU A 108 -18.59 -5.28 -8.29
CA LEU A 108 -18.66 -4.63 -6.97
C LEU A 108 -17.31 -4.22 -6.39
N ARG A 109 -16.29 -4.09 -7.24
CA ARG A 109 -14.94 -3.70 -6.86
C ARG A 109 -14.36 -2.74 -7.88
N PRO A 110 -14.89 -1.51 -7.98
CA PRO A 110 -14.22 -0.48 -8.77
C PRO A 110 -12.81 -0.26 -8.23
N ARG A 111 -11.86 -0.15 -9.13
CA ARG A 111 -10.43 -0.11 -8.76
C ARG A 111 -9.59 0.55 -9.83
N PHE A 112 -8.41 0.98 -9.43
CA PHE A 112 -7.36 1.40 -10.35
C PHE A 112 -6.00 1.08 -9.73
N PHE A 113 -4.95 1.22 -10.53
CA PHE A 113 -3.56 1.10 -10.06
C PHE A 113 -2.86 2.44 -10.17
N ALA A 114 -1.83 2.62 -9.35
CA ALA A 114 -0.87 3.71 -9.47
C ALA A 114 0.49 3.23 -8.99
N ARG A 115 1.57 3.88 -9.44
CA ARG A 115 2.91 3.61 -8.92
C ARG A 115 3.32 4.75 -8.00
N ASP A 116 4.00 4.39 -6.90
CA ASP A 116 4.63 5.40 -6.08
C ASP A 116 5.84 6.01 -6.84
N PRO A 117 6.51 7.03 -6.31
CA PRO A 117 7.64 7.66 -7.00
C PRO A 117 8.81 6.72 -7.30
N PHE A 118 8.82 5.53 -6.71
CA PHE A 118 9.91 4.57 -6.81
C PHE A 118 9.52 3.31 -7.58
N SER A 119 8.41 3.35 -8.30
CA SER A 119 7.86 2.27 -9.13
C SER A 119 7.14 1.15 -8.39
N ASN A 120 6.95 1.24 -7.08
CA ASN A 120 6.12 0.28 -6.37
C ASN A 120 4.67 0.40 -6.86
N LEU A 121 4.09 -0.72 -7.27
CA LEU A 121 2.72 -0.76 -7.81
C LEU A 121 1.72 -0.93 -6.67
N ILE A 122 0.66 -0.13 -6.69
CA ILE A 122 -0.39 -0.16 -5.68
C ILE A 122 -1.73 -0.24 -6.38
N GLU A 123 -2.58 -1.13 -5.92
CA GLU A 123 -3.99 -1.19 -6.31
C GLU A 123 -4.82 -0.43 -5.28
N PHE A 124 -5.83 0.31 -5.76
CA PHE A 124 -6.82 0.99 -4.93
C PHE A 124 -8.18 0.43 -5.28
N VAL A 125 -8.92 -0.06 -4.29
CA VAL A 125 -10.22 -0.69 -4.51
C VAL A 125 -11.26 -0.11 -3.55
N GLN A 126 -12.48 0.06 -4.06
CA GLN A 126 -13.65 0.36 -3.24
C GLN A 126 -14.54 -0.88 -3.26
N VAL A 127 -14.72 -1.51 -2.10
CA VAL A 127 -15.53 -2.73 -2.00
C VAL A 127 -16.98 -2.32 -1.79
N GLU A 128 -17.84 -2.62 -2.77
CA GLU A 128 -19.24 -2.22 -2.77
C GLU A 128 -20.19 -3.36 -2.39
N GLY A 129 -19.66 -4.54 -2.09
CA GLY A 129 -20.46 -5.69 -1.72
C GLY A 129 -19.74 -7.00 -1.95
N ASP A 130 -20.48 -8.09 -1.80
CA ASP A 130 -19.96 -9.44 -2.01
C ASP A 130 -20.13 -9.84 -3.47
N TYR A 131 -19.03 -9.87 -4.21
CA TYR A 131 -19.06 -10.23 -5.63
C TYR A 131 -19.59 -11.67 -5.87
N LEU A 132 -19.46 -12.54 -4.87
CA LEU A 132 -19.98 -13.91 -4.97
C LEU A 132 -21.51 -13.94 -5.03
N ALA A 133 -22.18 -12.91 -4.53
CA ALA A 133 -23.63 -12.80 -4.56
C ALA A 133 -24.15 -12.38 -5.95
N THR A 134 -23.30 -11.92 -6.86
CA THR A 134 -23.71 -11.49 -8.21
C THR A 134 -23.84 -12.63 -9.20
N GLY A 135 -23.24 -13.78 -8.92
CA GLY A 135 -23.20 -14.90 -9.88
C GLY A 135 -22.24 -14.69 -11.05
N GLU A 136 -21.38 -13.68 -11.00
CA GLU A 136 -20.43 -13.31 -12.05
C GLU A 136 -19.00 -13.77 -11.76
#